data_230415844a076dad33e678639987238c
#
_entry.id   230415844a076dad33e678639987238c
#
_cell.length_a   1.000
_cell.length_b   1.000
_cell.length_c   1.000
_cell.angle_alpha   90.00
_cell.angle_beta   90.00
_cell.angle_gamma   90.00
#
_symmetry.space_group_name_H-M   'P 1'
#
loop_
_entity.id
_entity.type
_entity.pdbx_description
1 polymer ?
#
loop_
_entity_poly.entity_id
_entity_poly.type
_entity_poly.pdbx_seq_one_letter_code
_entity_poly.pdbx_strand_id
1 'polypeptide(L)' 'MNKSVYEKHYKQLIGYTLTDVVVIDDEDDEFFDGVQIALFFEKKDKQPLVAYLLSDEEGNGTGHLDIQAYEPQA' A
#
# COMPACT_ATOMS: atom_id res chain seq x y z
N MET A 1 5.55 18.52 -4.66
CA MET A 1 5.29 17.44 -5.61
C MET A 1 3.99 17.69 -6.33
N ASN A 2 3.97 17.43 -7.63
CA ASN A 2 2.86 17.79 -8.50
C ASN A 2 1.66 16.86 -8.27
N LYS A 3 0.46 17.45 -8.24
CA LYS A 3 -0.79 16.72 -8.10
C LYS A 3 -0.93 15.57 -9.12
N SER A 4 -0.49 15.80 -10.36
CA SER A 4 -0.60 14.79 -11.40
C SER A 4 0.23 13.55 -11.14
N VAL A 5 1.35 13.68 -10.42
CA VAL A 5 2.17 12.52 -10.05
C VAL A 5 1.42 11.66 -9.03
N TYR A 6 0.79 12.28 -8.06
CA TYR A 6 -0.02 11.56 -7.08
C TYR A 6 -1.22 10.90 -7.73
N GLU A 7 -1.91 11.61 -8.61
CA GLU A 7 -3.07 11.05 -9.30
C GLU A 7 -2.69 9.82 -10.11
N LYS A 8 -1.58 9.88 -10.84
CA LYS A 8 -1.13 8.75 -11.64
C LYS A 8 -0.82 7.54 -10.75
N HIS A 9 -0.16 7.79 -9.62
CA HIS A 9 0.22 6.72 -8.70
C HIS A 9 -1.01 6.00 -8.11
N TYR A 10 -1.97 6.77 -7.62
CA TYR A 10 -3.12 6.19 -6.92
C TYR A 10 -4.23 5.72 -7.86
N LYS A 11 -4.36 6.35 -9.03
CA LYS A 11 -5.39 5.93 -9.98
C LYS A 11 -5.15 4.55 -10.58
N GLN A 12 -3.94 4.02 -10.46
CA GLN A 12 -3.69 2.65 -10.90
C GLN A 12 -4.54 1.63 -10.14
N LEU A 13 -5.07 2.00 -8.97
CA LEU A 13 -5.94 1.14 -8.19
C LEU A 13 -7.38 1.10 -8.67
N ILE A 14 -7.77 1.98 -9.60
CA ILE A 14 -9.16 2.04 -10.07
C ILE A 14 -9.53 0.74 -10.73
N GLY A 15 -10.67 0.19 -10.34
CA GLY A 15 -11.16 -1.09 -10.87
C GLY A 15 -10.64 -2.31 -10.14
N TYR A 16 -9.67 -2.15 -9.26
CA TYR A 16 -9.20 -3.26 -8.43
C TYR A 16 -10.14 -3.50 -7.26
N THR A 17 -10.21 -4.75 -6.83
CA THR A 17 -11.00 -5.16 -5.68
C THR A 17 -10.07 -5.45 -4.51
N LEU A 18 -10.38 -4.89 -3.35
CA LEU A 18 -9.65 -5.20 -2.12
C LEU A 18 -10.04 -6.62 -1.69
N THR A 19 -9.06 -7.52 -1.66
CA THR A 19 -9.31 -8.92 -1.36
C THR A 19 -8.82 -9.35 0.02
N ASP A 20 -7.87 -8.61 0.59
CA ASP A 20 -7.37 -8.95 1.92
C ASP A 20 -6.72 -7.75 2.57
N VAL A 21 -6.72 -7.75 3.89
CA VAL A 21 -6.03 -6.75 4.69
C VAL A 21 -5.21 -7.48 5.74
N VAL A 22 -3.90 -7.25 5.71
CA VAL A 22 -3.00 -7.87 6.68
C VAL A 22 -2.43 -6.78 7.57
N VAL A 23 -2.57 -6.98 8.87
CA VAL A 23 -2.01 -6.07 9.87
C VAL A 23 -0.84 -6.78 10.54
N ILE A 24 0.33 -6.17 10.42
CA ILE A 24 1.56 -6.72 11.00
C ILE A 24 1.92 -5.86 12.20
N ASP A 25 1.88 -6.46 13.37
CA ASP A 25 2.26 -5.79 14.61
C ASP A 25 3.58 -6.39 15.08
N ASP A 26 4.67 -5.73 14.75
CA ASP A 26 6.00 -6.20 15.10
C ASP A 26 6.55 -5.33 16.24
N GLU A 27 6.29 -5.78 17.47
CA GLU A 27 6.74 -5.07 18.66
C GLU A 27 8.25 -5.10 18.84
N ASP A 28 8.92 -6.03 18.17
CA ASP A 28 10.35 -6.22 18.31
C ASP A 28 11.17 -5.42 17.29
N ASP A 29 10.51 -4.73 16.38
CA ASP A 29 11.21 -3.95 15.36
C ASP A 29 11.51 -2.54 15.88
N GLU A 30 12.77 -2.25 16.08
CA GLU A 30 13.22 -0.95 16.56
C GLU A 30 13.01 0.18 15.54
N PHE A 31 12.85 -0.17 14.27
CA PHE A 31 12.73 0.81 13.20
C PHE A 31 11.29 1.17 12.88
N PHE A 32 10.36 0.31 13.21
CA PHE A 32 8.93 0.56 12.95
C PHE A 32 8.19 0.58 14.27
N ASP A 33 7.79 1.77 14.64
CA ASP A 33 7.09 1.99 15.88
C ASP A 33 5.63 1.62 15.67
N GLY A 34 5.34 0.32 15.65
CA GLY A 34 3.98 -0.11 15.67
C GLY A 34 3.54 -0.94 14.47
N VAL A 35 2.39 -0.60 13.92
CA VAL A 35 1.61 -1.45 13.05
C VAL A 35 1.87 -1.16 11.59
N GLN A 36 2.20 -2.19 10.81
CA GLN A 36 2.27 -2.08 9.36
C GLN A 36 1.00 -2.68 8.76
N ILE A 37 0.39 -1.98 7.81
CA ILE A 37 -0.85 -2.43 7.19
C ILE A 37 -0.59 -2.66 5.70
N ALA A 38 -0.91 -3.87 5.24
CA ALA A 38 -0.83 -4.24 3.83
C ALA A 38 -2.22 -4.49 3.29
N LEU A 39 -2.54 -3.85 2.17
CA LEU A 39 -3.83 -3.98 1.49
C LEU A 39 -3.60 -4.74 0.17
N PHE A 40 -4.33 -5.82 -0.02
CA PHE A 40 -4.17 -6.65 -1.22
C PHE A 40 -5.31 -6.41 -2.20
N PHE A 41 -4.96 -6.19 -3.46
CA PHE A 41 -5.91 -5.87 -4.51
C PHE A 41 -5.79 -6.84 -5.68
N GLU A 42 -6.90 -7.22 -6.25
CA GLU A 42 -6.94 -8.06 -7.44
C GLU A 42 -7.87 -7.48 -8.48
N LYS A 43 -7.49 -7.71 -9.74
CA LYS A 43 -8.32 -7.34 -10.88
C LYS A 43 -8.17 -8.43 -11.93
N LYS A 44 -9.29 -8.83 -12.51
CA LYS A 44 -9.31 -9.91 -13.53
C LYS A 44 -8.38 -9.54 -14.69
N ASP A 45 -7.54 -10.48 -15.07
CA ASP A 45 -6.59 -10.37 -16.19
C ASP A 45 -5.54 -9.27 -16.01
N LYS A 46 -5.36 -8.82 -14.77
CA LYS A 46 -4.35 -7.82 -14.44
C LYS A 46 -3.46 -8.31 -13.31
N GLN A 47 -2.27 -7.71 -13.22
CA GLN A 47 -1.32 -8.04 -12.16
C GLN A 47 -1.89 -7.66 -10.81
N PRO A 48 -1.91 -8.59 -9.83
CA PRO A 48 -2.32 -8.24 -8.47
C PRO A 48 -1.39 -7.20 -7.87
N LEU A 49 -1.94 -6.34 -7.02
CA LEU A 49 -1.20 -5.27 -6.37
C LEU A 49 -1.30 -5.38 -4.85
N VAL A 50 -0.25 -4.98 -4.18
CA VAL A 50 -0.25 -4.82 -2.73
C VAL A 50 0.11 -3.37 -2.41
N ALA A 51 -0.61 -2.76 -1.47
CA ALA A 51 -0.34 -1.40 -1.05
C ALA A 51 0.00 -1.40 0.44
N TYR A 52 1.15 -0.83 0.77
CA TYR A 52 1.57 -0.67 2.16
C TYR A 52 1.28 0.76 2.62
N LEU A 53 0.62 0.88 3.76
CA LEU A 53 0.38 2.19 4.36
C LEU A 53 1.65 2.65 5.08
N LEU A 54 2.20 3.75 4.60
CA LEU A 54 3.38 4.35 5.20
C LEU A 54 2.99 5.68 5.81
N SER A 55 3.50 5.96 7.01
CA SER A 55 3.30 7.24 7.63
C SER A 55 4.26 8.26 7.04
N ASP A 56 3.86 9.54 7.06
CA ASP A 56 4.74 10.63 6.70
C ASP A 56 5.77 10.80 7.80
N GLU A 57 7.05 10.69 7.46
CA GLU A 57 8.15 10.79 8.43
C GLU A 57 8.17 12.12 9.19
N GLU A 58 7.72 13.18 8.55
CA GLU A 58 7.72 14.50 9.16
C GLU A 58 6.40 14.90 9.79
N GLY A 59 5.38 14.09 9.61
CA GLY A 59 4.06 14.36 10.16
C GLY A 59 3.36 15.57 9.54
N ASN A 60 3.81 16.01 8.38
CA ASN A 60 3.32 17.23 7.73
C ASN A 60 2.30 16.97 6.63
N GLY A 61 1.82 15.75 6.50
CA GLY A 61 0.86 15.45 5.44
C GLY A 61 0.17 14.13 5.65
N THR A 62 -0.63 13.76 4.66
CA THR A 62 -1.24 12.44 4.63
C THR A 62 -0.16 11.39 4.40
N GLY A 63 -0.35 10.20 4.94
CA GLY A 63 0.57 9.12 4.70
C GLY A 63 0.69 8.78 3.22
N HIS A 64 1.50 7.79 2.92
CA HIS A 64 1.77 7.37 1.56
C HIS A 64 1.39 5.90 1.41
N LEU A 65 0.79 5.55 0.27
CA LEU A 65 0.55 4.16 -0.10
C LEU A 65 1.64 3.71 -1.05
N ASP A 66 2.45 2.77 -0.61
CA ASP A 66 3.46 2.15 -1.46
C ASP A 66 2.83 1.00 -2.22
N ILE A 67 2.55 1.19 -3.50
CA ILE A 67 1.83 0.23 -4.33
C ILE A 67 2.83 -0.57 -5.15
N GLN A 68 2.81 -1.88 -4.99
CA GLN A 68 3.73 -2.77 -5.68
C GLN A 68 2.97 -3.93 -6.33
N ALA A 69 3.47 -4.40 -7.47
CA ALA A 69 2.98 -5.62 -8.05
C ALA A 69 3.50 -6.81 -7.24
N TYR A 70 2.67 -7.84 -7.08
CA TYR A 70 3.12 -9.05 -6.42
C TYR A 70 2.60 -10.28 -7.17
N GLU A 71 3.28 -11.41 -6.95
CA GLU A 71 2.84 -12.69 -7.51
C GLU A 71 2.29 -13.55 -6.38
N PRO A 72 0.98 -13.89 -6.43
CA PRO A 72 0.42 -14.78 -5.43
C PRO A 72 1.08 -16.15 -5.56
N GLN A 73 1.48 -16.70 -4.44
CA GLN A 73 2.03 -18.06 -4.44
C GLN A 73 0.90 -19.06 -4.66
N ALA A 74 1.10 -19.91 -5.63
CA ALA A 74 0.13 -20.95 -5.95
C ALA A 74 0.11 -22.03 -4.85
#